data_a40003033adda26b75fd392978681135
#
_entry.id   a40003033adda26b75fd392978681135
#
_cell.length_a   1.000
_cell.length_b   1.000
_cell.length_c   1.000
_cell.angle_alpha   90.00
_cell.angle_beta   90.00
_cell.angle_gamma   90.00
#
_symmetry.space_group_name_H-M   'P 1'
#
loop_
_entity.id
_entity.type
_entity.pdbx_description
1 polymer ?
#
loop_
_entity_poly.entity_id
_entity_poly.type
_entity_poly.pdbx_seq_one_letter_code
_entity_poly.pdbx_strand_id
1 'polypeptide(L)' 'MSETSTYKIVELTGTSPDGVTEAMQSGIARASKTLRNVDWVEVVNVRGQVADGVIAHFQVTMKVGFRLEE' A
#
# COMPACT_ATOMS: atom_id res chain seq x y z
N MET A 1 28.24 -3.37 -10.28
CA MET A 1 26.97 -3.35 -9.60
C MET A 1 26.25 -4.67 -9.82
N SER A 2 25.78 -5.24 -8.74
CA SER A 2 25.04 -6.50 -8.85
C SER A 2 23.66 -6.24 -9.42
N GLU A 3 23.20 -7.14 -10.32
CA GLU A 3 21.84 -7.09 -10.80
C GLU A 3 20.91 -7.99 -9.97
N THR A 4 21.49 -8.68 -9.00
CA THR A 4 20.74 -9.56 -8.12
C THR A 4 20.31 -8.77 -6.89
N SER A 5 19.02 -8.77 -6.64
CA SER A 5 18.45 -8.06 -5.50
C SER A 5 17.46 -8.96 -4.78
N THR A 6 17.34 -8.74 -3.49
CA THR A 6 16.36 -9.46 -2.67
C THR A 6 15.36 -8.44 -2.14
N TYR A 7 14.09 -8.77 -2.27
CA TYR A 7 13.00 -7.94 -1.81
C TYR A 7 12.26 -8.62 -0.66
N LYS A 8 11.82 -7.82 0.26
CA LYS A 8 10.90 -8.27 1.30
C LYS A 8 9.55 -7.65 1.01
N ILE A 9 8.49 -8.38 1.36
CA ILE A 9 7.13 -7.93 1.09
C ILE A 9 6.40 -7.83 2.42
N VAL A 10 5.74 -6.71 2.64
CA VAL A 10 4.81 -6.54 3.76
C VAL A 10 3.44 -6.25 3.18
N GLU A 11 2.41 -6.58 3.94
CA GLU A 11 1.04 -6.35 3.52
C GLU A 11 0.41 -5.33 4.45
N LEU A 12 -0.30 -4.37 3.87
CA LEU A 12 -0.97 -3.34 4.66
C LEU A 12 -2.23 -2.88 3.95
N THR A 13 -3.08 -2.15 4.67
CA THR A 13 -4.31 -1.61 4.12
C THR A 13 -4.30 -0.10 4.28
N GLY A 14 -4.42 0.61 3.16
CA GLY A 14 -4.60 2.05 3.16
C GLY A 14 -6.08 2.40 3.10
N THR A 15 -6.45 3.50 3.70
CA THR A 15 -7.84 3.95 3.78
C THR A 15 -7.93 5.42 3.43
N SER A 16 -8.97 5.79 2.67
CA SER A 16 -9.23 7.19 2.36
C SER A 16 -10.72 7.36 2.04
N PRO A 17 -11.33 8.47 2.46
CA PRO A 17 -12.70 8.79 2.02
C PRO A 17 -12.74 9.28 0.57
N ASP A 18 -11.60 9.63 -0.01
CA ASP A 18 -11.55 10.32 -1.29
C ASP A 18 -11.50 9.40 -2.51
N GLY A 19 -10.96 8.20 -2.36
CA GLY A 19 -10.90 7.27 -3.49
C GLY A 19 -9.87 6.17 -3.31
N VAL A 20 -9.82 5.29 -4.31
CA VAL A 20 -8.91 4.13 -4.31
C VAL A 20 -7.45 4.58 -4.40
N THR A 21 -7.18 5.50 -5.33
CA THR A 21 -5.80 6.00 -5.49
C THR A 21 -5.31 6.67 -4.22
N GLU A 22 -6.17 7.47 -3.60
CA GLU A 22 -5.83 8.17 -2.37
C GLU A 22 -5.60 7.19 -1.22
N ALA A 23 -6.38 6.11 -1.17
CA ALA A 23 -6.19 5.07 -0.17
C ALA A 23 -4.82 4.39 -0.35
N MET A 24 -4.43 4.11 -1.60
CA MET A 24 -3.13 3.54 -1.88
C MET A 24 -2.00 4.49 -1.49
N GLN A 25 -2.12 5.76 -1.89
CA GLN A 25 -1.11 6.76 -1.57
C GLN A 25 -0.95 6.93 -0.06
N SER A 26 -2.05 6.93 0.68
CA SER A 26 -2.02 7.02 2.13
C SER A 26 -1.23 5.87 2.74
N GLY A 27 -1.48 4.65 2.28
CA GLY A 27 -0.77 3.46 2.76
C GLY A 27 0.72 3.53 2.45
N ILE A 28 1.07 3.92 1.24
CA ILE A 28 2.47 4.01 0.83
C ILE A 28 3.19 5.12 1.59
N ALA A 29 2.54 6.26 1.78
CA ALA A 29 3.13 7.36 2.53
C ALA A 29 3.47 6.94 3.96
N ARG A 30 2.57 6.19 4.59
CA ARG A 30 2.80 5.70 5.95
C ARG A 30 3.91 4.65 5.99
N ALA A 31 3.89 3.72 5.05
CA ALA A 31 4.91 2.68 4.98
C ALA A 31 6.29 3.28 4.76
N SER A 32 6.38 4.31 3.94
CA SER A 32 7.66 4.94 3.59
C SER A 32 8.30 5.67 4.76
N LYS A 33 7.57 5.90 5.84
CA LYS A 33 8.15 6.52 7.05
C LYS A 33 9.04 5.56 7.81
N THR A 34 8.80 4.25 7.70
CA THR A 34 9.53 3.25 8.47
C THR A 34 10.28 2.25 7.60
N LEU A 35 9.91 2.11 6.34
CA LEU A 35 10.56 1.18 5.42
C LEU A 35 11.45 1.95 4.46
N ARG A 36 12.63 1.41 4.21
CA ARG A 36 13.58 1.97 3.25
C ARG A 36 13.46 1.23 1.93
N ASN A 37 13.71 1.94 0.85
CA ASN A 37 13.79 1.36 -0.49
C ASN A 37 12.46 0.74 -0.94
N VAL A 38 11.34 1.38 -0.56
CA VAL A 38 10.03 0.95 -1.07
C VAL A 38 10.04 1.14 -2.58
N ASP A 39 9.75 0.06 -3.30
CA ASP A 39 9.98 0.03 -4.72
C ASP A 39 8.71 -0.21 -5.54
N TRP A 40 7.80 -1.03 -5.05
CA TRP A 40 6.59 -1.33 -5.78
C TRP A 40 5.47 -1.70 -4.84
N VAL A 41 4.26 -1.63 -5.36
CA VAL A 41 3.05 -1.99 -4.64
C VAL A 41 2.17 -2.83 -5.55
N GLU A 42 1.52 -3.82 -4.96
CA GLU A 42 0.61 -4.70 -5.69
C GLU A 42 -0.71 -4.77 -4.92
N VAL A 43 -1.81 -4.47 -5.59
CA VAL A 43 -3.13 -4.48 -4.96
C VAL A 43 -3.58 -5.93 -4.76
N VAL A 44 -3.96 -6.26 -3.53
CA VAL A 44 -4.55 -7.56 -3.20
C VAL A 44 -6.06 -7.49 -3.35
N ASN A 45 -6.69 -6.47 -2.76
CA ASN A 45 -8.12 -6.25 -2.95
C ASN A 45 -8.46 -4.80 -2.66
N VAL A 46 -9.65 -4.43 -3.13
CA VAL A 46 -10.24 -3.11 -2.90
C VAL A 46 -11.61 -3.37 -2.29
N ARG A 47 -11.94 -2.63 -1.24
CA ARG A 47 -13.27 -2.70 -0.64
C ARG A 47 -13.73 -1.31 -0.27
N GLY A 48 -15.03 -1.16 -0.15
CA GLY A 48 -15.63 0.08 0.32
C GLY A 48 -16.36 -0.17 1.62
N GLN A 49 -16.13 0.69 2.60
CA GLN A 49 -16.90 0.67 3.84
C GLN A 49 -18.16 1.47 3.61
N VAL A 50 -19.32 0.83 3.80
CA VAL A 50 -20.61 1.44 3.52
C VAL A 50 -21.23 1.95 4.82
N ALA A 51 -21.71 3.19 4.78
CA ALA A 51 -22.46 3.80 5.87
C ALA A 51 -23.65 4.52 5.25
N ASP A 52 -24.84 4.20 5.74
CA ASP A 52 -26.09 4.83 5.29
C ASP A 52 -26.28 4.78 3.77
N GLY A 53 -25.94 3.64 3.18
CA GLY A 53 -26.14 3.40 1.75
C GLY A 53 -25.12 4.04 0.83
N VAL A 54 -24.07 4.65 1.37
CA VAL A 54 -23.01 5.23 0.57
C VAL A 54 -21.63 4.70 1.01
N ILE A 55 -20.67 4.75 0.12
CA ILE A 55 -19.31 4.36 0.45
C ILE A 55 -18.67 5.51 1.23
N ALA A 56 -18.39 5.26 2.52
CA ALA A 56 -17.79 6.26 3.38
C ALA A 56 -16.27 6.30 3.23
N HIS A 57 -15.67 5.13 3.03
CA HIS A 57 -14.22 5.01 2.91
C HIS A 57 -13.88 3.94 1.90
N PHE A 58 -12.79 4.14 1.18
CA PHE A 58 -12.20 3.11 0.33
C PHE A 58 -11.02 2.50 1.08
N GLN A 59 -10.93 1.19 1.06
CA GLN A 59 -9.86 0.45 1.73
C GLN A 59 -9.17 -0.41 0.69
N VAL A 60 -7.86 -0.25 0.58
CA VAL A 60 -7.07 -1.01 -0.38
C VAL A 60 -6.01 -1.80 0.38
N THR A 61 -6.09 -3.11 0.27
CA THR A 61 -5.07 -3.99 0.83
C THR A 61 -4.02 -4.22 -0.24
N MET A 62 -2.76 -4.02 0.13
CA MET A 62 -1.65 -4.02 -0.80
C MET A 62 -0.47 -4.79 -0.24
N LYS A 63 0.27 -5.41 -1.15
CA LYS A 63 1.60 -5.89 -0.84
C LYS A 63 2.59 -4.84 -1.26
N VAL A 64 3.52 -4.52 -0.37
CA VAL A 64 4.53 -3.49 -0.62
C VAL A 64 5.87 -4.19 -0.63
N GLY A 65 6.57 -4.06 -1.75
CA GLY A 65 7.89 -4.63 -1.92
C GLY A 65 8.96 -3.60 -1.66
N PHE A 66 9.94 -3.94 -0.86
CA PHE A 66 11.07 -3.06 -0.64
C PHE A 66 12.36 -3.86 -0.71
N ARG A 67 13.38 -3.22 -1.28
CA ARG A 67 14.64 -3.88 -1.55
C ARG A 67 15.48 -3.90 -0.27
N LEU A 68 15.99 -5.08 0.04
CA LEU A 68 16.87 -5.22 1.20
C LEU A 68 18.24 -4.64 0.87
N GLU A 69 18.81 -3.96 1.85
CA GLU A 69 20.17 -3.45 1.72
C GLU A 69 21.15 -4.59 1.93
N GLU A 70 22.25 -4.53 1.18
CA GLU A 70 23.29 -5.53 1.26
C GLU A 70 24.32 -5.19 2.30
#